data_f0eb71094fa69cdde99c3b6a1ef78605
#
_entry.id   f0eb71094fa69cdde99c3b6a1ef78605
#
_cell.length_a   1.000
_cell.length_b   1.000
_cell.length_c   1.000
_cell.angle_alpha   90.00
_cell.angle_beta   90.00
_cell.angle_gamma   90.00
#
_symmetry.space_group_name_H-M   'P 1'
#
loop_
_entity.id
_entity.type
_entity.pdbx_description
1 polymer ?
#
loop_
_entity_poly.entity_id
_entity_poly.type
_entity_poly.pdbx_seq_one_letter_code
_entity_poly.pdbx_strand_id
1 'polypeptide(L)'
;MDLSDNNIGEDGIRTLCEALKSNNTLESLAITNSGYRATKINAAGARLIADMLVVNRALNSVDLTHNSIPGAGQQQIRDAVKGKNITLRL
;
A
#
# COMPACT_ATOMS: atom_id res chain seq x y z
N MET A 1 9.65 5.75 2.60
CA MET A 1 8.99 6.64 1.62
C MET A 1 7.63 7.06 2.16
N ASP A 2 7.36 8.32 2.16
CA ASP A 2 6.09 8.86 2.62
C ASP A 2 5.42 9.62 1.47
N LEU A 3 4.30 9.08 1.00
CA LEU A 3 3.50 9.66 -0.07
C LEU A 3 2.14 10.13 0.44
N SER A 4 2.04 10.35 1.74
CA SER A 4 0.79 10.74 2.37
C SER A 4 0.30 12.09 1.85
N ASP A 5 -1.03 12.24 1.76
CA ASP A 5 -1.71 13.48 1.36
C ASP A 5 -1.37 13.99 -0.04
N ASN A 6 -0.91 13.12 -0.94
CA ASN A 6 -0.51 13.52 -2.28
C ASN A 6 -1.54 13.25 -3.38
N ASN A 7 -2.76 12.90 -3.03
CA ASN A 7 -3.82 12.65 -4.00
C ASN A 7 -3.37 11.75 -5.15
N ILE A 8 -2.75 10.65 -4.81
CA ILE A 8 -2.27 9.68 -5.79
C ILE A 8 -3.47 8.86 -6.25
N GLY A 9 -3.96 8.93 -7.40
CA GLY A 9 -5.08 8.11 -7.87
C GLY A 9 -4.69 6.65 -8.07
N GLU A 10 -5.64 5.86 -8.57
CA GLU A 10 -5.41 4.45 -8.85
C GLU A 10 -4.23 4.24 -9.79
N ASP A 11 -4.10 5.08 -10.82
CA ASP A 11 -2.98 4.99 -11.76
C ASP A 11 -1.64 5.26 -11.08
N GLY A 12 -1.60 6.21 -10.15
CA GLY A 12 -0.40 6.48 -9.37
C GLY A 12 -0.01 5.30 -8.49
N ILE A 13 -1.00 4.67 -7.85
CA ILE A 13 -0.78 3.47 -7.05
C ILE A 13 -0.25 2.34 -7.93
N ARG A 14 -0.83 2.17 -9.11
CA ARG A 14 -0.37 1.14 -10.05
C ARG A 14 1.09 1.34 -10.45
N THR A 15 1.45 2.56 -10.83
CA THR A 15 2.81 2.90 -11.21
C THR A 15 3.78 2.68 -10.06
N LEU A 16 3.41 3.12 -8.87
CA LEU A 16 4.22 2.92 -7.67
C LEU A 16 4.43 1.44 -7.37
N CYS A 17 3.35 0.66 -7.40
CA CYS A 17 3.44 -0.77 -7.10
C CYS A 17 4.30 -1.51 -8.13
N GLU A 18 4.20 -1.16 -9.40
CA GLU A 18 5.06 -1.76 -10.43
C GLU A 18 6.54 -1.47 -10.16
N ALA A 19 6.85 -0.25 -9.76
CA ALA A 19 8.22 0.11 -9.39
C ALA A 19 8.68 -0.65 -8.15
N LEU A 20 7.82 -0.80 -7.16
CA LEU A 20 8.16 -1.47 -5.90
C LEU A 20 8.32 -2.98 -6.04
N LYS A 21 7.70 -3.60 -7.03
CA LYS A 21 7.86 -5.05 -7.26
C LYS A 21 9.31 -5.44 -7.48
N SER A 22 10.09 -4.57 -8.10
CA SER A 22 11.51 -4.83 -8.38
C SER A 22 12.46 -4.01 -7.50
N ASN A 23 11.95 -3.21 -6.58
CA ASN A 23 12.77 -2.43 -5.67
C ASN A 23 13.19 -3.30 -4.47
N ASN A 24 14.48 -3.36 -4.20
CA ASN A 24 15.05 -4.17 -3.12
C ASN A 24 15.66 -3.34 -1.99
N THR A 25 15.47 -2.03 -1.99
CA THR A 25 16.12 -1.14 -1.03
C THR A 25 15.16 -0.40 -0.13
N LEU A 26 13.93 -0.18 -0.56
CA LEU A 26 12.95 0.56 0.22
C LEU A 26 12.37 -0.33 1.33
N GLU A 27 12.54 0.07 2.58
CA GLU A 27 12.11 -0.70 3.74
C GLU A 27 10.79 -0.21 4.33
N SER A 28 10.42 1.03 4.09
CA SER A 28 9.23 1.64 4.70
C SER A 28 8.44 2.41 3.66
N LEU A 29 7.13 2.22 3.68
CA LEU A 29 6.20 2.92 2.79
C LEU A 29 5.03 3.43 3.60
N ALA A 30 4.72 4.72 3.48
CA ALA A 30 3.54 5.32 4.08
C ALA A 30 2.71 6.02 3.01
N ILE A 31 1.45 5.66 2.92
CA ILE A 31 0.46 6.34 2.08
C ILE A 31 -0.75 6.55 2.97
N THR A 32 -0.73 7.62 3.75
CA THR A 32 -1.83 7.92 4.66
C THR A 32 -2.61 9.13 4.18
N ASN A 33 -3.81 9.26 4.68
CA ASN A 33 -4.71 10.31 4.27
C ASN A 33 -5.19 11.10 5.49
N SER A 34 -4.92 12.40 5.53
CA SER A 34 -5.37 13.26 6.63
C SER A 34 -6.34 14.36 6.20
N GLY A 35 -6.77 14.42 4.94
CA GLY A 35 -7.67 15.45 4.44
C GLY A 35 -8.73 14.92 3.49
N TYR A 36 -9.68 15.78 3.11
CA TYR A 36 -10.77 15.33 2.26
C TYR A 36 -10.40 15.07 0.80
N ARG A 37 -9.25 15.50 0.38
CA ARG A 37 -8.79 15.27 -1.01
C ARG A 37 -7.81 14.16 -1.10
N ALA A 38 -7.76 13.39 -0.10
CA ALA A 38 -6.69 12.45 0.01
C ALA A 38 -6.90 11.24 -0.86
N THR A 39 -5.82 10.57 -1.12
CA THR A 39 -5.78 9.30 -1.80
C THR A 39 -6.73 8.33 -1.10
N LYS A 40 -7.75 7.91 -1.80
CA LYS A 40 -8.58 6.82 -1.33
C LYS A 40 -8.12 5.56 -2.04
N ILE A 41 -7.85 4.55 -1.28
CA ILE A 41 -7.46 3.27 -1.86
C ILE A 41 -8.73 2.45 -2.02
N ASN A 42 -9.20 2.32 -3.24
CA ASN A 42 -10.37 1.50 -3.55
C ASN A 42 -9.99 0.02 -3.63
N ALA A 43 -10.96 -0.84 -3.98
CA ALA A 43 -10.70 -2.28 -4.07
C ALA A 43 -9.61 -2.61 -5.08
N ALA A 44 -9.58 -1.92 -6.22
CA ALA A 44 -8.56 -2.13 -7.24
C ALA A 44 -7.18 -1.70 -6.74
N GLY A 45 -7.09 -0.56 -6.06
CA GLY A 45 -5.84 -0.09 -5.45
C GLY A 45 -5.33 -1.04 -4.38
N ALA A 46 -6.22 -1.55 -3.54
CA ALA A 46 -5.87 -2.51 -2.50
C ALA A 46 -5.30 -3.79 -3.12
N ARG A 47 -5.89 -4.26 -4.21
CA ARG A 47 -5.40 -5.44 -4.91
C ARG A 47 -3.99 -5.22 -5.47
N LEU A 48 -3.76 -4.06 -6.06
CA LEU A 48 -2.43 -3.70 -6.58
C LEU A 48 -1.39 -3.70 -5.46
N ILE A 49 -1.72 -3.15 -4.32
CA ILE A 49 -0.84 -3.12 -3.16
C ILE A 49 -0.59 -4.54 -2.65
N ALA A 50 -1.63 -5.37 -2.56
CA ALA A 50 -1.49 -6.75 -2.12
C ALA A 50 -0.56 -7.53 -3.05
N ASP A 51 -0.74 -7.41 -4.37
CA ASP A 51 0.10 -8.08 -5.35
C ASP A 51 1.56 -7.65 -5.22
N MET A 52 1.79 -6.36 -4.98
CA MET A 52 3.14 -5.84 -4.78
C MET A 52 3.76 -6.42 -3.50
N LEU A 53 3.01 -6.48 -2.42
CA LEU A 53 3.52 -6.97 -1.14
C LEU A 53 3.87 -8.45 -1.17
N VAL A 54 3.20 -9.24 -1.99
CA VAL A 54 3.54 -10.65 -2.18
C VAL A 54 4.93 -10.80 -2.82
N VAL A 55 5.27 -9.91 -3.73
CA VAL A 55 6.52 -9.99 -4.50
C VAL A 55 7.67 -9.26 -3.83
N ASN A 56 7.40 -8.10 -3.22
CA ASN A 56 8.44 -7.28 -2.61
C ASN A 56 9.00 -7.95 -1.36
N ARG A 57 10.32 -7.95 -1.22
CA ARG A 57 11.02 -8.58 -0.08
C ARG A 57 11.79 -7.59 0.79
N ALA A 58 11.80 -6.32 0.43
CA ALA A 58 12.56 -5.31 1.17
C ALA A 58 11.70 -4.57 2.19
N LEU A 59 10.40 -4.38 1.91
CA LEU A 59 9.51 -3.64 2.79
C LEU A 59 9.28 -4.40 4.10
N ASN A 60 9.49 -3.71 5.21
CA ASN A 60 9.19 -4.24 6.54
C ASN A 60 8.17 -3.39 7.30
N SER A 61 7.78 -2.24 6.77
CA SER A 61 6.80 -1.36 7.37
C SER A 61 5.93 -0.71 6.29
N VAL A 62 4.62 -0.88 6.39
CA VAL A 62 3.66 -0.31 5.45
C VAL A 62 2.52 0.33 6.23
N ASP A 63 2.30 1.62 6.02
CA ASP A 63 1.24 2.38 6.68
C ASP A 63 0.26 2.90 5.62
N LEU A 64 -0.96 2.38 5.67
CA LEU A 64 -2.03 2.74 4.73
C LEU A 64 -3.25 3.29 5.48
N THR A 65 -3.06 3.85 6.66
CA THR A 65 -4.16 4.33 7.49
C THR A 65 -4.92 5.49 6.84
N HIS A 66 -6.18 5.60 7.18
CA HIS A 66 -7.06 6.71 6.73
C HIS A 66 -7.34 6.74 5.23
N ASN A 67 -7.21 5.61 4.53
CA ASN A 67 -7.49 5.55 3.09
C ASN A 67 -8.86 4.95 2.76
N SER A 68 -9.69 4.71 3.75
CA SER A 68 -11.03 4.14 3.55
C SER A 68 -11.02 2.86 2.71
N ILE A 69 -10.06 1.99 2.97
CA ILE A 69 -9.92 0.74 2.20
C ILE A 69 -11.11 -0.16 2.50
N PRO A 70 -11.81 -0.68 1.48
CA PRO A 70 -12.90 -1.63 1.68
C PRO A 70 -12.45 -2.87 2.48
N GLY A 71 -13.34 -3.46 3.25
CA GLY A 71 -13.01 -4.61 4.09
C GLY A 71 -12.39 -5.76 3.32
N ALA A 72 -12.88 -6.06 2.12
CA ALA A 72 -12.31 -7.09 1.26
C ALA A 72 -10.88 -6.73 0.83
N GLY A 73 -10.64 -5.44 0.55
CA GLY A 73 -9.30 -4.95 0.21
C GLY A 73 -8.33 -5.04 1.38
N GLN A 74 -8.79 -4.69 2.57
CA GLN A 74 -8.00 -4.84 3.79
C GLN A 74 -7.59 -6.29 4.00
N GLN A 75 -8.52 -7.22 3.79
CA GLN A 75 -8.24 -8.64 3.95
C GLN A 75 -7.21 -9.12 2.93
N GLN A 76 -7.30 -8.68 1.69
CA GLN A 76 -6.32 -9.01 0.66
C GLN A 76 -4.92 -8.54 1.06
N ILE A 77 -4.80 -7.34 1.60
CA ILE A 77 -3.51 -6.80 2.03
C ILE A 77 -2.98 -7.58 3.23
N ARG A 78 -3.82 -7.89 4.20
CA ARG A 78 -3.42 -8.69 5.36
C ARG A 78 -2.94 -10.07 4.95
N ASP A 79 -3.64 -10.72 4.02
CA ASP A 79 -3.24 -12.02 3.50
C ASP A 79 -1.90 -11.95 2.77
N ALA A 80 -1.65 -10.86 2.05
CA ALA A 80 -0.41 -10.68 1.31
C ALA A 80 0.82 -10.59 2.23
N VAL A 81 0.66 -10.06 3.43
CA VAL A 81 1.77 -9.94 4.39
C VAL A 81 1.85 -11.10 5.38
N LYS A 82 0.93 -12.05 5.29
CA LYS A 82 0.89 -13.20 6.18
C LYS A 82 2.15 -14.03 6.01
N GLY A 83 2.80 -14.35 7.11
CA GLY A 83 4.07 -15.07 7.08
C GLY A 83 5.27 -14.21 6.75
N LYS A 84 5.08 -12.92 6.50
CA LYS A 84 6.17 -11.96 6.29
C LYS A 84 6.38 -11.13 7.55
N ASN A 85 7.60 -10.66 7.75
CA ASN A 85 7.93 -9.81 8.89
C ASN A 85 7.66 -8.34 8.54
N ILE A 86 6.40 -8.02 8.26
CA ILE A 86 5.97 -6.69 7.87
C ILE A 86 5.04 -6.11 8.93
N THR A 87 5.34 -4.92 9.42
CA THR A 87 4.43 -4.14 10.25
C THR A 87 3.44 -3.44 9.34
N LEU A 88 2.18 -3.81 9.43
CA LEU A 88 1.11 -3.28 8.59
C LEU A 88 0.15 -2.46 9.42
N ARG A 89 -0.16 -1.25 8.95
CA ARG A 89 -1.19 -0.39 9.54
C ARG A 89 -2.24 -0.08 8.47
N LEU A 90 -3.48 -0.32 8.80
CA LEU A 90 -4.62 -0.05 7.89
C LEU A 90 -5.60 0.99 8.50
#